data_bb24a21788697117dce62c30a6b5746b
#
_entry.id   bb24a21788697117dce62c30a6b5746b
#
_cell.length_a   1.000
_cell.length_b   1.000
_cell.length_c   1.000
_cell.angle_alpha   90.00
_cell.angle_beta   90.00
_cell.angle_gamma   90.00
#
_symmetry.space_group_name_H-M   'P 1'
#
loop_
_entity.id
_entity.type
_entity.pdbx_description
1 polymer ?
#
loop_
_entity_poly.entity_id
_entity_poly.type
_entity_poly.pdbx_seq_one_letter_code
_entity_poly.pdbx_strand_id
1 'polypeptide(L)'
;MKRLKYILIIILLCGGTVSAQQLPIYSQYLYNKFLVNPAVAGSDGYTSVNLTAREQWVGYYGAPRTYSFSVQTRMLKRSFILKQTNPRRQIYRPKTDGKVGLGGYVFSDKNGIVHRTGFQLSYSYHMWLQKSTQFSLGISATGFHYKIDESEMNFEDPNEPWLNSDLWRGMFIPDVNFGMYLLNANYSLGFSSDQLFEASARIGDQAYKDFKLDRHYYIFGSYNFSVNYLVDIEPSFMLVMSNQFRPQADIGATYIYDQKFWAGMAFRTSGAIIANVGVQYQNIFLGYSFDFSLQEIQRVTYGTHEITVALKFGDNARRYRWLDRY
;
A
#
# COMPACT_ATOMS: atom_id res chain seq x y z
N MET A 1 1.48 -30.56 29.24
CA MET A 1 2.70 -30.91 28.50
C MET A 1 2.46 -31.60 27.15
N LYS A 2 1.51 -32.54 26.97
CA LYS A 2 1.25 -33.21 25.68
C LYS A 2 0.78 -32.24 24.58
N ARG A 3 -0.10 -31.29 24.88
CA ARG A 3 -0.59 -30.29 23.89
C ARG A 3 0.47 -29.33 23.39
N LEU A 4 1.45 -28.99 24.23
CA LEU A 4 2.59 -28.12 23.84
C LEU A 4 3.52 -28.79 22.80
N LYS A 5 3.67 -30.13 22.89
CA LYS A 5 4.47 -30.91 21.93
C LYS A 5 3.81 -30.95 20.53
N TYR A 6 2.48 -31.01 20.45
CA TYR A 6 1.77 -30.97 19.18
C TYR A 6 1.85 -29.59 18.52
N ILE A 7 1.80 -28.51 19.30
CA ILE A 7 1.99 -27.14 18.79
C ILE A 7 3.43 -26.97 18.24
N LEU A 8 4.43 -27.49 18.92
CA LEU A 8 5.84 -27.44 18.48
C LEU A 8 6.06 -28.26 17.19
N ILE A 9 5.40 -29.42 17.04
CA ILE A 9 5.47 -30.25 15.84
C ILE A 9 4.77 -29.58 14.65
N ILE A 10 3.66 -28.89 14.86
CA ILE A 10 2.96 -28.13 13.80
C ILE A 10 3.82 -26.96 13.32
N ILE A 11 4.54 -26.27 14.23
CA ILE A 11 5.46 -25.19 13.87
C ILE A 11 6.66 -25.70 13.08
N LEU A 12 7.17 -26.91 13.39
CA LEU A 12 8.31 -27.52 12.68
C LEU A 12 7.96 -28.05 11.27
N LEU A 13 6.69 -28.36 11.01
CA LEU A 13 6.22 -28.84 9.72
C LEU A 13 5.97 -27.72 8.68
N CYS A 14 6.06 -26.46 9.08
CA CYS A 14 5.89 -25.30 8.20
C CYS A 14 7.16 -24.89 7.43
N GLY A 15 8.20 -25.71 7.38
CA GLY A 15 9.41 -25.50 6.57
C GLY A 15 9.20 -25.76 5.09
N GLY A 16 8.48 -24.88 4.40
CA GLY A 16 8.23 -25.00 2.96
C GLY A 16 9.29 -24.29 2.12
N THR A 17 9.52 -24.78 0.91
CA THR A 17 10.46 -24.32 -0.13
C THR A 17 10.27 -22.84 -0.51
N VAL A 18 11.39 -22.14 -0.72
CA VAL A 18 11.43 -20.71 -1.02
C VAL A 18 11.20 -20.48 -2.49
N SER A 19 10.02 -20.03 -2.91
CA SER A 19 9.80 -19.35 -4.17
C SER A 19 9.47 -17.89 -3.88
N ALA A 20 10.27 -16.95 -4.42
CA ALA A 20 10.27 -15.57 -3.99
C ALA A 20 9.65 -14.66 -5.05
N GLN A 21 8.32 -14.62 -5.11
CA GLN A 21 7.63 -13.51 -5.76
C GLN A 21 6.99 -12.65 -4.67
N GLN A 22 7.63 -11.54 -4.33
CA GLN A 22 7.08 -10.58 -3.39
C GLN A 22 6.75 -9.29 -4.12
N LEU A 23 5.51 -8.81 -3.94
CA LEU A 23 5.18 -7.42 -4.25
C LEU A 23 5.93 -6.50 -3.28
N PRO A 24 6.29 -5.28 -3.71
CA PRO A 24 6.92 -4.33 -2.80
C PRO A 24 5.98 -4.00 -1.63
N ILE A 25 6.48 -4.19 -0.42
CA ILE A 25 5.73 -3.89 0.81
C ILE A 25 6.24 -2.56 1.34
N TYR A 26 5.36 -1.55 1.35
CA TYR A 26 5.68 -0.22 1.84
C TYR A 26 5.68 -0.19 3.37
N SER A 27 6.73 0.36 3.97
CA SER A 27 6.83 0.50 5.42
C SER A 27 5.98 1.64 5.95
N GLN A 28 5.73 2.66 5.12
CA GLN A 28 4.86 3.80 5.44
C GLN A 28 3.42 3.63 4.91
N TYR A 29 2.89 2.40 4.85
CA TYR A 29 1.54 2.13 4.34
C TYR A 29 0.44 2.92 5.07
N LEU A 30 0.64 3.27 6.34
CA LEU A 30 -0.33 4.06 7.12
C LEU A 30 -0.56 5.46 6.54
N TYR A 31 0.45 6.03 5.89
CA TYR A 31 0.39 7.39 5.33
C TYR A 31 -0.05 7.41 3.87
N ASN A 32 0.09 6.29 3.15
CA ASN A 32 -0.42 6.11 1.80
C ASN A 32 -1.12 4.75 1.62
N LYS A 33 -2.21 4.57 2.35
CA LYS A 33 -3.05 3.35 2.32
C LYS A 33 -3.62 3.05 0.93
N PHE A 34 -3.68 4.06 0.06
CA PHE A 34 -4.18 3.93 -1.31
C PHE A 34 -3.32 3.00 -2.17
N LEU A 35 -2.01 2.89 -1.91
CA LEU A 35 -1.12 1.99 -2.64
C LEU A 35 -1.46 0.50 -2.40
N VAL A 36 -2.10 0.18 -1.28
CA VAL A 36 -2.43 -1.20 -0.90
C VAL A 36 -3.93 -1.51 -0.94
N ASN A 37 -4.81 -0.48 -1.09
CA ASN A 37 -6.25 -0.71 -1.08
C ASN A 37 -7.00 0.31 -1.95
N PRO A 38 -7.66 -0.10 -3.04
CA PRO A 38 -8.39 0.81 -3.92
C PRO A 38 -9.60 1.49 -3.26
N ALA A 39 -10.17 0.91 -2.19
CA ALA A 39 -11.30 1.51 -1.47
C ALA A 39 -10.91 2.76 -0.67
N VAL A 40 -9.62 3.02 -0.49
CA VAL A 40 -9.10 4.21 0.18
C VAL A 40 -9.18 5.45 -0.72
N ALA A 41 -9.27 5.29 -2.04
CA ALA A 41 -9.28 6.42 -2.97
C ALA A 41 -10.31 7.49 -2.56
N GLY A 42 -9.86 8.70 -2.21
CA GLY A 42 -10.70 9.81 -1.77
C GLY A 42 -11.44 9.61 -0.45
N SER A 43 -11.07 8.63 0.38
CA SER A 43 -11.74 8.33 1.65
C SER A 43 -11.63 9.47 2.66
N ASP A 44 -10.52 10.21 2.64
CA ASP A 44 -10.25 11.37 3.50
C ASP A 44 -10.98 12.67 3.03
N GLY A 45 -11.56 12.66 1.85
CA GLY A 45 -12.28 13.81 1.30
C GLY A 45 -11.40 14.86 0.63
N TYR A 46 -10.09 14.71 0.67
CA TYR A 46 -9.11 15.59 0.02
C TYR A 46 -8.73 15.10 -1.38
N THR A 47 -8.13 16.00 -2.14
CA THR A 47 -7.27 15.61 -3.26
C THR A 47 -5.86 15.46 -2.72
N SER A 48 -5.36 14.23 -2.73
CA SER A 48 -4.03 13.90 -2.21
C SER A 48 -3.13 13.49 -3.37
N VAL A 49 -1.93 14.05 -3.39
CA VAL A 49 -0.86 13.71 -4.32
C VAL A 49 0.28 13.16 -3.49
N ASN A 50 0.74 11.96 -3.78
CA ASN A 50 1.80 11.32 -3.01
C ASN A 50 2.93 10.85 -3.94
N LEU A 51 4.15 11.02 -3.46
CA LEU A 51 5.37 10.48 -4.06
C LEU A 51 6.04 9.59 -3.00
N THR A 52 6.32 8.34 -3.34
CA THR A 52 7.01 7.41 -2.46
C THR A 52 8.22 6.83 -3.19
N ALA A 53 9.37 6.87 -2.56
CA ALA A 53 10.61 6.27 -3.00
C ALA A 53 11.11 5.30 -1.93
N ARG A 54 11.33 4.04 -2.30
CA ARG A 54 11.81 2.98 -1.43
C ARG A 54 13.02 2.31 -2.04
N GLU A 55 14.12 2.29 -1.31
CA GLU A 55 15.34 1.57 -1.65
C GLU A 55 15.62 0.53 -0.57
N GLN A 56 15.49 -0.75 -0.95
CA GLN A 56 15.73 -1.86 -0.03
C GLN A 56 17.21 -2.25 -0.07
N TRP A 57 17.74 -2.67 1.07
CA TRP A 57 19.10 -3.22 1.20
C TRP A 57 20.17 -2.38 0.51
N VAL A 58 20.17 -1.08 0.80
CA VAL A 58 21.12 -0.13 0.21
C VAL A 58 22.55 -0.62 0.38
N GLY A 59 23.33 -0.55 -0.72
CA GLY A 59 24.69 -1.08 -0.78
C GLY A 59 24.81 -2.51 -1.35
N TYR A 60 23.70 -3.24 -1.47
CA TYR A 60 23.68 -4.55 -2.11
C TYR A 60 23.49 -4.43 -3.63
N TYR A 61 24.26 -5.21 -4.41
CA TYR A 61 24.13 -5.20 -5.87
C TYR A 61 22.76 -5.75 -6.29
N GLY A 62 22.09 -5.09 -7.25
CA GLY A 62 20.75 -5.49 -7.69
C GLY A 62 19.65 -5.29 -6.64
N ALA A 63 19.89 -4.52 -5.57
CA ALA A 63 18.93 -4.27 -4.51
C ALA A 63 17.60 -3.71 -5.04
N PRO A 64 16.45 -4.13 -4.45
CA PRO A 64 15.14 -3.68 -4.90
C PRO A 64 14.94 -2.17 -4.71
N ARG A 65 14.35 -1.52 -5.72
CA ARG A 65 14.00 -0.10 -5.72
C ARG A 65 12.60 0.08 -6.25
N THR A 66 11.78 0.80 -5.52
CA THR A 66 10.38 1.05 -5.88
C THR A 66 10.09 2.53 -5.80
N TYR A 67 9.59 3.10 -6.88
CA TYR A 67 9.11 4.48 -6.95
C TYR A 67 7.65 4.48 -7.31
N SER A 68 6.85 5.28 -6.63
CA SER A 68 5.44 5.43 -6.94
C SER A 68 5.00 6.88 -6.84
N PHE A 69 4.14 7.27 -7.77
CA PHE A 69 3.44 8.54 -7.78
C PHE A 69 1.95 8.28 -7.82
N SER A 70 1.21 8.79 -6.84
CA SER A 70 -0.22 8.56 -6.75
C SER A 70 -1.02 9.85 -6.58
N VAL A 71 -2.20 9.87 -7.18
CA VAL A 71 -3.18 10.95 -7.03
C VAL A 71 -4.52 10.33 -6.71
N GLN A 72 -5.20 10.87 -5.71
CA GLN A 72 -6.55 10.46 -5.37
C GLN A 72 -7.41 11.67 -5.01
N THR A 73 -8.69 11.58 -5.30
CA THR A 73 -9.62 12.67 -5.03
C THR A 73 -11.02 12.15 -4.76
N ARG A 74 -11.77 12.89 -3.95
CA ARG A 74 -13.20 12.64 -3.78
C ARG A 74 -14.00 13.53 -4.72
N MET A 75 -14.83 12.91 -5.54
CA MET A 75 -15.77 13.66 -6.38
C MET A 75 -16.92 14.18 -5.52
N LEU A 76 -16.88 15.47 -5.24
CA LEU A 76 -17.92 16.15 -4.50
C LEU A 76 -18.98 16.65 -5.49
N LYS A 77 -20.26 16.40 -5.22
CA LYS A 77 -21.32 17.11 -5.93
C LYS A 77 -21.16 18.60 -5.61
N ARG A 78 -21.10 19.44 -6.65
CA ARG A 78 -21.14 20.89 -6.48
C ARG A 78 -22.37 21.22 -5.63
N SER A 79 -22.17 21.82 -4.48
CA SER A 79 -23.24 22.30 -3.63
C SER A 79 -24.02 23.36 -4.42
N PHE A 80 -25.31 23.11 -4.71
CA PHE A 80 -26.20 24.09 -5.30
C PHE A 80 -26.55 25.28 -4.38
N ILE A 81 -25.91 25.36 -3.20
CA ILE A 81 -26.11 26.41 -2.19
C ILE A 81 -25.81 27.82 -2.74
N LEU A 82 -24.95 27.93 -3.75
CA LEU A 82 -24.64 29.21 -4.39
C LEU A 82 -25.74 29.76 -5.31
N LYS A 83 -26.84 29.02 -5.56
CA LYS A 83 -27.94 29.48 -6.42
C LYS A 83 -29.22 29.85 -5.69
N GLN A 84 -29.35 29.66 -4.39
CA GLN A 84 -30.49 30.13 -3.64
C GLN A 84 -30.24 31.52 -3.05
N THR A 85 -30.71 32.52 -3.73
CA THR A 85 -30.70 33.95 -3.39
C THR A 85 -31.60 34.33 -2.19
N ASN A 86 -31.97 33.44 -1.32
CA ASN A 86 -32.82 33.73 -0.16
C ASN A 86 -32.04 33.69 1.15
N PRO A 87 -31.61 34.87 1.70
CA PRO A 87 -30.76 34.94 2.89
C PRO A 87 -31.44 34.48 4.18
N ARG A 88 -32.77 34.34 4.22
CA ARG A 88 -33.52 33.97 5.45
C ARG A 88 -33.68 32.47 5.72
N ARG A 89 -33.24 31.59 4.84
CA ARG A 89 -33.28 30.10 5.02
C ARG A 89 -31.93 29.46 4.88
N GLN A 90 -30.87 30.09 5.28
CA GLN A 90 -29.55 29.48 5.37
C GLN A 90 -29.48 28.56 6.57
N ILE A 91 -30.17 27.43 6.51
CA ILE A 91 -29.76 26.26 7.27
C ILE A 91 -28.55 25.72 6.51
N TYR A 92 -27.37 26.18 6.91
CA TYR A 92 -26.09 25.71 6.39
C TYR A 92 -25.92 24.24 6.77
N ARG A 93 -26.43 23.35 5.97
CA ARG A 93 -26.06 21.94 5.97
C ARG A 93 -25.17 21.74 4.75
N PRO A 94 -23.85 21.80 4.88
CA PRO A 94 -22.96 21.38 3.81
C PRO A 94 -23.20 19.88 3.59
N LYS A 95 -23.99 19.56 2.58
CA LYS A 95 -24.21 18.19 2.14
C LYS A 95 -22.96 17.79 1.34
N THR A 96 -21.99 17.18 1.99
CA THR A 96 -20.94 16.43 1.31
C THR A 96 -21.52 15.12 0.80
N ASP A 97 -22.37 15.18 -0.21
CA ASP A 97 -22.98 14.00 -0.84
C ASP A 97 -22.02 13.31 -1.83
N GLY A 98 -20.74 13.68 -1.81
CA GLY A 98 -19.72 13.00 -2.59
C GLY A 98 -19.51 11.58 -2.10
N LYS A 99 -20.05 10.61 -2.84
CA LYS A 99 -19.96 9.19 -2.52
C LYS A 99 -18.87 8.48 -3.32
N VAL A 100 -18.29 9.15 -4.30
CA VAL A 100 -17.36 8.57 -5.26
C VAL A 100 -15.97 9.12 -5.03
N GLY A 101 -15.00 8.24 -4.89
CA GLY A 101 -13.58 8.53 -4.95
C GLY A 101 -12.97 7.99 -6.24
N LEU A 102 -12.05 8.74 -6.80
CA LEU A 102 -11.23 8.34 -7.92
C LEU A 102 -9.77 8.44 -7.52
N GLY A 103 -8.97 7.52 -8.00
CA GLY A 103 -7.54 7.56 -7.79
C GLY A 103 -6.79 6.87 -8.90
N GLY A 104 -5.52 7.19 -9.00
CA GLY A 104 -4.60 6.50 -9.89
C GLY A 104 -3.20 6.59 -9.35
N TYR A 105 -2.38 5.60 -9.65
CA TYR A 105 -0.95 5.68 -9.42
C TYR A 105 -0.17 5.04 -10.56
N VAL A 106 1.05 5.50 -10.71
CA VAL A 106 2.06 4.90 -11.55
C VAL A 106 3.20 4.44 -10.66
N PHE A 107 3.83 3.34 -11.03
CA PHE A 107 4.94 2.79 -10.28
C PHE A 107 6.03 2.24 -11.20
N SER A 108 7.24 2.26 -10.68
CA SER A 108 8.39 1.59 -11.25
C SER A 108 9.08 0.80 -10.14
N ASP A 109 9.23 -0.49 -10.34
CA ASP A 109 9.81 -1.42 -9.39
C ASP A 109 10.89 -2.24 -10.10
N LYS A 110 12.10 -2.17 -9.57
CA LYS A 110 13.23 -2.99 -10.00
C LYS A 110 13.61 -3.92 -8.86
N ASN A 111 13.65 -5.22 -9.11
CA ASN A 111 14.09 -6.21 -8.14
C ASN A 111 15.09 -7.18 -8.82
N GLY A 112 16.38 -6.96 -8.60
CA GLY A 112 17.42 -7.64 -9.35
C GLY A 112 17.26 -7.37 -10.84
N ILE A 113 17.16 -8.45 -11.61
CA ILE A 113 16.97 -8.43 -13.07
C ILE A 113 15.52 -8.16 -13.51
N VAL A 114 14.57 -8.18 -12.60
CA VAL A 114 13.15 -8.02 -12.89
C VAL A 114 12.76 -6.55 -12.79
N HIS A 115 12.18 -6.01 -13.86
CA HIS A 115 11.64 -4.66 -13.96
C HIS A 115 10.12 -4.71 -14.15
N ARG A 116 9.40 -3.98 -13.31
CA ARG A 116 7.95 -3.79 -13.42
C ARG A 116 7.64 -2.31 -13.43
N THR A 117 7.01 -1.84 -14.48
CA THR A 117 6.53 -0.46 -14.57
C THR A 117 5.07 -0.49 -14.96
N GLY A 118 4.23 0.18 -14.21
CA GLY A 118 2.80 0.07 -14.45
C GLY A 118 1.99 1.22 -13.88
N PHE A 119 0.68 1.07 -14.04
CA PHE A 119 -0.30 2.01 -13.53
C PHE A 119 -1.49 1.28 -12.91
N GLN A 120 -2.21 2.00 -12.07
CA GLN A 120 -3.49 1.59 -11.53
C GLN A 120 -4.48 2.75 -11.62
N LEU A 121 -5.71 2.46 -12.01
CA LEU A 121 -6.86 3.37 -11.95
C LEU A 121 -7.91 2.78 -11.03
N SER A 122 -8.33 3.54 -10.04
CA SER A 122 -9.21 3.09 -8.96
C SER A 122 -10.49 3.91 -8.92
N TYR A 123 -11.58 3.20 -8.70
CA TYR A 123 -12.89 3.75 -8.40
C TYR A 123 -13.32 3.25 -7.02
N SER A 124 -13.76 4.14 -6.15
CA SER A 124 -14.28 3.81 -4.84
C SER A 124 -15.65 4.42 -4.60
N TYR A 125 -16.48 3.70 -3.85
CA TYR A 125 -17.79 4.16 -3.43
C TYR A 125 -17.88 4.20 -1.92
N HIS A 126 -18.20 5.38 -1.36
CA HIS A 126 -18.22 5.65 0.07
C HIS A 126 -19.64 5.74 0.59
N MET A 127 -19.95 4.98 1.62
CA MET A 127 -21.24 4.93 2.30
C MET A 127 -21.05 5.31 3.77
N TRP A 128 -21.91 6.17 4.29
CA TRP A 128 -21.93 6.48 5.71
C TRP A 128 -22.88 5.51 6.41
N LEU A 129 -22.33 4.62 7.25
CA LEU A 129 -23.12 3.69 8.07
C LEU A 129 -23.71 4.41 9.27
N GLN A 130 -22.91 5.31 9.87
CA GLN A 130 -23.28 6.16 10.99
C GLN A 130 -22.70 7.56 10.79
N LYS A 131 -23.00 8.50 11.71
CA LYS A 131 -22.52 9.88 11.63
C LYS A 131 -20.98 9.99 11.57
N SER A 132 -20.25 9.03 12.14
CA SER A 132 -18.79 9.02 12.25
C SER A 132 -18.12 7.82 11.58
N THR A 133 -18.87 6.92 10.95
CA THR A 133 -18.32 5.70 10.35
C THR A 133 -18.63 5.65 8.87
N GLN A 134 -17.59 5.63 8.07
CA GLN A 134 -17.65 5.49 6.61
C GLN A 134 -17.20 4.07 6.23
N PHE A 135 -17.99 3.39 5.41
CA PHE A 135 -17.62 2.17 4.73
C PHE A 135 -17.41 2.46 3.25
N SER A 136 -16.36 1.92 2.68
CA SER A 136 -15.98 2.14 1.29
C SER A 136 -15.73 0.81 0.59
N LEU A 137 -16.21 0.71 -0.64
CA LEU A 137 -15.88 -0.37 -1.57
C LEU A 137 -15.06 0.22 -2.70
N GLY A 138 -14.02 -0.50 -3.14
CA GLY A 138 -13.14 -0.05 -4.21
C GLY A 138 -12.84 -1.16 -5.20
N ILE A 139 -12.71 -0.78 -6.45
CA ILE A 139 -12.21 -1.62 -7.53
C ILE A 139 -11.16 -0.85 -8.31
N SER A 140 -10.15 -1.54 -8.80
CA SER A 140 -9.16 -0.92 -9.68
C SER A 140 -8.79 -1.80 -10.85
N ALA A 141 -8.54 -1.17 -11.98
CA ALA A 141 -7.87 -1.76 -13.12
C ALA A 141 -6.39 -1.44 -13.04
N THR A 142 -5.56 -2.45 -13.14
CA THR A 142 -4.10 -2.34 -13.17
C THR A 142 -3.54 -2.85 -14.46
N GLY A 143 -2.44 -2.29 -14.88
CA GLY A 143 -1.66 -2.82 -15.99
C GLY A 143 -0.20 -2.50 -15.78
N PHE A 144 0.66 -3.48 -15.95
CA PHE A 144 2.09 -3.28 -15.85
C PHE A 144 2.86 -4.04 -16.89
N HIS A 145 3.96 -3.45 -17.28
CA HIS A 145 4.93 -4.04 -18.17
C HIS A 145 5.96 -4.78 -17.32
N TYR A 146 6.06 -6.07 -17.56
CA TYR A 146 7.01 -6.97 -16.89
C TYR A 146 8.15 -7.27 -17.85
N LYS A 147 9.37 -6.97 -17.46
CA LYS A 147 10.58 -7.16 -18.27
C LYS A 147 11.67 -7.78 -17.42
N ILE A 148 12.43 -8.70 -18.00
CA ILE A 148 13.67 -9.22 -17.42
C ILE A 148 14.85 -8.59 -18.16
N ASP A 149 15.88 -8.15 -17.45
CA ASP A 149 17.06 -7.51 -18.05
C ASP A 149 18.12 -8.57 -18.39
N GLU A 150 18.30 -8.81 -19.70
CA GLU A 150 19.27 -9.77 -20.21
C GLU A 150 20.72 -9.36 -19.92
N SER A 151 20.99 -8.07 -19.85
CA SER A 151 22.36 -7.56 -19.72
C SER A 151 23.05 -7.99 -18.43
N GLU A 152 22.25 -8.37 -17.43
CA GLU A 152 22.73 -8.83 -16.12
C GLU A 152 22.80 -10.37 -16.01
N MET A 153 22.50 -11.10 -17.11
CA MET A 153 22.52 -12.58 -17.14
C MET A 153 23.68 -13.09 -18.00
N ASN A 154 24.32 -14.14 -17.53
CA ASN A 154 25.33 -14.88 -18.28
C ASN A 154 24.80 -16.29 -18.57
N PHE A 155 24.54 -16.58 -19.83
CA PHE A 155 24.06 -17.89 -20.24
C PHE A 155 25.25 -18.72 -20.70
N GLU A 156 25.39 -19.95 -20.16
CA GLU A 156 26.43 -20.90 -20.56
C GLU A 156 26.10 -21.55 -21.90
N ASP A 157 24.80 -21.72 -22.21
CA ASP A 157 24.31 -22.27 -23.49
C ASP A 157 23.66 -21.18 -24.34
N PRO A 158 24.20 -20.87 -25.55
CA PRO A 158 23.59 -19.94 -26.48
C PRO A 158 22.21 -20.35 -27.04
N ASN A 159 21.83 -21.62 -26.87
CA ASN A 159 20.54 -22.17 -27.33
C ASN A 159 19.53 -22.39 -26.20
N GLU A 160 19.76 -21.82 -25.03
CA GLU A 160 18.80 -21.90 -23.92
C GLU A 160 17.40 -21.44 -24.37
N PRO A 161 16.35 -22.24 -24.14
CA PRO A 161 14.97 -21.91 -24.53
C PRO A 161 14.47 -20.58 -23.95
N TRP A 162 15.06 -20.14 -22.83
CA TRP A 162 14.78 -18.87 -22.18
C TRP A 162 15.14 -17.66 -23.05
N LEU A 163 16.18 -17.76 -23.90
CA LEU A 163 16.64 -16.67 -24.78
C LEU A 163 15.58 -16.27 -25.83
N ASN A 164 14.66 -17.15 -26.14
CA ASN A 164 13.57 -16.90 -27.09
C ASN A 164 12.25 -16.49 -26.42
N SER A 165 12.27 -16.23 -25.11
CA SER A 165 11.04 -15.88 -24.38
C SER A 165 10.64 -14.43 -24.63
N ASP A 166 9.32 -14.16 -24.72
CA ASP A 166 8.79 -12.80 -24.86
C ASP A 166 9.04 -11.92 -23.61
N LEU A 167 9.53 -12.50 -22.51
CA LEU A 167 9.86 -11.77 -21.27
C LEU A 167 10.99 -10.76 -21.46
N TRP A 168 11.94 -11.03 -22.38
CA TRP A 168 13.01 -10.10 -22.71
C TRP A 168 12.49 -8.86 -23.45
N ARG A 169 11.49 -9.07 -24.29
CA ARG A 169 10.82 -7.99 -25.01
C ARG A 169 9.89 -7.19 -24.10
N GLY A 170 9.55 -7.78 -22.95
CA GLY A 170 8.59 -7.25 -22.00
C GLY A 170 7.16 -7.57 -22.37
N MET A 171 6.38 -7.93 -21.36
CA MET A 171 4.98 -8.32 -21.49
C MET A 171 4.10 -7.37 -20.70
N PHE A 172 2.98 -6.94 -21.30
CA PHE A 172 1.96 -6.17 -20.61
C PHE A 172 0.96 -7.12 -19.94
N ILE A 173 0.77 -6.95 -18.63
CA ILE A 173 -0.10 -7.78 -17.81
C ILE A 173 -1.21 -6.93 -17.22
N PRO A 174 -2.45 -7.05 -17.71
CA PRO A 174 -3.61 -6.41 -17.11
C PRO A 174 -4.14 -7.26 -15.95
N ASP A 175 -4.63 -6.60 -14.89
CA ASP A 175 -5.28 -7.27 -13.76
C ASP A 175 -6.30 -6.33 -13.09
N VAL A 176 -7.01 -6.84 -12.09
CA VAL A 176 -8.02 -6.11 -11.34
C VAL A 176 -7.75 -6.32 -9.84
N ASN A 177 -7.94 -5.25 -9.06
CA ASN A 177 -7.87 -5.32 -7.60
C ASN A 177 -9.22 -4.93 -7.00
N PHE A 178 -9.50 -5.47 -5.83
CA PHE A 178 -10.69 -5.17 -5.05
C PHE A 178 -10.33 -4.75 -3.64
N GLY A 179 -11.13 -3.88 -3.03
CA GLY A 179 -10.91 -3.45 -1.67
C GLY A 179 -12.17 -3.09 -0.91
N MET A 180 -12.07 -3.19 0.40
CA MET A 180 -13.03 -2.72 1.39
C MET A 180 -12.28 -1.88 2.41
N TYR A 181 -12.88 -0.79 2.86
CA TYR A 181 -12.28 0.09 3.85
C TYR A 181 -13.33 0.66 4.79
N LEU A 182 -13.11 0.48 6.08
CA LEU A 182 -13.91 1.04 7.15
C LEU A 182 -13.11 2.13 7.85
N LEU A 183 -13.65 3.33 7.89
CA LEU A 183 -13.00 4.50 8.48
C LEU A 183 -13.93 5.14 9.50
N ASN A 184 -13.42 5.32 10.71
CA ASN A 184 -14.08 6.00 11.81
C ASN A 184 -13.13 7.05 12.40
N ALA A 185 -13.64 7.94 13.25
CA ALA A 185 -12.85 8.95 13.95
C ALA A 185 -11.67 8.37 14.74
N ASN A 186 -11.81 7.16 15.26
CA ASN A 186 -10.82 6.55 16.16
C ASN A 186 -10.13 5.33 15.55
N TYR A 187 -10.69 4.72 14.51
CA TYR A 187 -10.11 3.50 13.94
C TYR A 187 -10.26 3.43 12.43
N SER A 188 -9.37 2.71 11.82
CA SER A 188 -9.47 2.32 10.42
C SER A 188 -9.22 0.82 10.27
N LEU A 189 -9.94 0.18 9.33
CA LEU A 189 -9.77 -1.22 8.99
C LEU A 189 -9.92 -1.39 7.49
N GLY A 190 -8.94 -2.02 6.85
CA GLY A 190 -8.93 -2.27 5.41
C GLY A 190 -8.71 -3.74 5.09
N PHE A 191 -9.38 -4.18 4.03
CA PHE A 191 -9.13 -5.44 3.35
C PHE A 191 -8.98 -5.16 1.85
N SER A 192 -7.99 -5.76 1.21
CA SER A 192 -7.88 -5.73 -0.24
C SER A 192 -7.33 -7.05 -0.78
N SER A 193 -7.64 -7.30 -2.03
CA SER A 193 -7.10 -8.39 -2.81
C SER A 193 -6.59 -7.86 -4.13
N ASP A 194 -5.31 -8.02 -4.36
CA ASP A 194 -4.63 -7.64 -5.58
C ASP A 194 -4.44 -8.85 -6.49
N GLN A 195 -4.39 -8.58 -7.81
CA GLN A 195 -4.18 -9.60 -8.84
C GLN A 195 -5.30 -10.66 -8.85
N LEU A 196 -6.55 -10.21 -8.91
CA LEU A 196 -7.74 -11.09 -8.87
C LEU A 196 -7.78 -12.11 -9.98
N PHE A 197 -7.31 -11.75 -11.18
CA PHE A 197 -7.32 -12.65 -12.34
C PHE A 197 -6.12 -13.58 -12.36
N GLU A 198 -5.13 -13.36 -11.45
CA GLU A 198 -3.90 -14.16 -11.45
C GLU A 198 -3.34 -14.30 -12.87
N ALA A 199 -3.24 -13.16 -13.57
CA ALA A 199 -2.91 -13.14 -14.98
C ALA A 199 -1.66 -13.97 -15.26
N SER A 200 -1.77 -14.90 -16.19
CA SER A 200 -0.68 -15.77 -16.59
C SER A 200 0.11 -15.11 -17.72
N ALA A 201 1.41 -15.01 -17.52
CA ALA A 201 2.33 -14.65 -18.57
C ALA A 201 2.85 -15.92 -19.25
N ARG A 202 2.67 -16.06 -20.58
CA ARG A 202 3.28 -17.14 -21.33
C ARG A 202 4.78 -16.89 -21.45
N ILE A 203 5.58 -17.82 -20.94
CA ILE A 203 7.03 -17.78 -21.02
C ILE A 203 7.50 -18.86 -21.97
N GLY A 204 7.97 -18.47 -23.18
CA GLY A 204 8.56 -19.36 -24.17
C GLY A 204 7.57 -20.25 -24.94
N ASP A 205 8.13 -21.05 -25.84
CA ASP A 205 7.40 -22.07 -26.59
C ASP A 205 6.95 -23.19 -25.65
N GLN A 206 5.78 -23.73 -25.88
CA GLN A 206 4.98 -24.77 -25.23
C GLN A 206 5.57 -25.67 -24.10
N ALA A 207 6.86 -25.61 -23.81
CA ALA A 207 7.55 -26.46 -22.83
C ALA A 207 7.60 -25.92 -21.40
N TYR A 208 7.37 -24.64 -21.19
CA TYR A 208 7.38 -24.02 -19.85
C TYR A 208 5.98 -23.62 -19.43
N LYS A 209 5.60 -24.04 -18.24
CA LYS A 209 4.31 -23.71 -17.61
C LYS A 209 4.15 -22.20 -17.51
N ASP A 210 2.94 -21.71 -17.78
CA ASP A 210 2.55 -20.33 -17.65
C ASP A 210 3.06 -19.73 -16.33
N PHE A 211 3.80 -18.61 -16.40
CA PHE A 211 4.16 -17.83 -15.23
C PHE A 211 2.89 -17.18 -14.69
N LYS A 212 2.42 -17.67 -13.55
CA LYS A 212 1.21 -17.19 -12.90
C LYS A 212 1.58 -16.22 -11.81
N LEU A 213 0.97 -15.03 -11.84
CA LEU A 213 1.09 -14.06 -10.74
C LEU A 213 0.26 -14.54 -9.55
N ASP A 214 0.86 -14.53 -8.38
CA ASP A 214 0.17 -14.87 -7.15
C ASP A 214 -0.77 -13.75 -6.72
N ARG A 215 -2.00 -14.13 -6.33
CA ARG A 215 -2.93 -13.22 -5.69
C ARG A 215 -2.42 -12.85 -4.29
N HIS A 216 -2.51 -11.57 -3.97
CA HIS A 216 -2.12 -11.04 -2.67
C HIS A 216 -3.34 -10.50 -1.93
N TYR A 217 -3.38 -10.77 -0.64
CA TYR A 217 -4.41 -10.28 0.27
C TYR A 217 -3.74 -9.40 1.32
N TYR A 218 -4.34 -8.24 1.56
CA TYR A 218 -3.91 -7.30 2.59
C TYR A 218 -5.04 -7.09 3.59
N ILE A 219 -4.70 -7.20 4.87
CA ILE A 219 -5.58 -6.79 5.97
C ILE A 219 -4.78 -5.82 6.82
N PHE A 220 -5.28 -4.62 7.01
CA PHE A 220 -4.60 -3.63 7.84
C PHE A 220 -5.59 -2.88 8.70
N GLY A 221 -5.11 -2.38 9.83
CA GLY A 221 -5.92 -1.57 10.71
C GLY A 221 -5.07 -0.74 11.65
N SER A 222 -5.71 0.30 12.18
CA SER A 222 -5.14 1.15 13.21
C SER A 222 -6.24 1.67 14.14
N TYR A 223 -5.84 2.00 15.36
CA TYR A 223 -6.71 2.62 16.34
C TYR A 223 -6.01 3.84 16.96
N ASN A 224 -6.67 4.98 16.98
CA ASN A 224 -6.13 6.21 17.56
C ASN A 224 -6.61 6.38 19.00
N PHE A 225 -5.68 6.35 19.94
CA PHE A 225 -5.88 6.65 21.34
C PHE A 225 -5.43 8.09 21.63
N SER A 226 -6.37 9.01 21.83
CA SER A 226 -6.03 10.37 22.28
C SER A 226 -5.73 10.36 23.79
N VAL A 227 -4.45 10.51 24.12
CA VAL A 227 -3.97 10.55 25.52
C VAL A 227 -4.30 11.92 26.14
N ASN A 228 -4.08 12.97 25.38
CA ASN A 228 -4.43 14.34 25.72
C ASN A 228 -4.66 15.16 24.44
N TYR A 229 -4.88 16.47 24.57
CA TYR A 229 -5.16 17.35 23.43
C TYR A 229 -3.97 17.54 22.44
N LEU A 230 -2.76 17.16 22.83
CA LEU A 230 -1.55 17.25 21.99
C LEU A 230 -1.01 15.91 21.55
N VAL A 231 -1.39 14.82 22.24
CA VAL A 231 -0.73 13.53 22.08
C VAL A 231 -1.74 12.45 21.74
N ASP A 232 -1.51 11.81 20.61
CA ASP A 232 -2.20 10.59 20.22
C ASP A 232 -1.20 9.42 20.11
N ILE A 233 -1.66 8.21 20.39
CA ILE A 233 -0.92 6.96 20.16
C ILE A 233 -1.75 6.11 19.21
N GLU A 234 -1.16 5.71 18.09
CA GLU A 234 -1.82 4.92 17.05
C GLU A 234 -1.14 3.54 16.90
N PRO A 235 -1.55 2.50 17.66
CA PRO A 235 -1.20 1.13 17.33
C PRO A 235 -1.79 0.73 15.99
N SER A 236 -1.03 -0.07 15.25
CA SER A 236 -1.37 -0.48 13.89
C SER A 236 -0.86 -1.88 13.58
N PHE A 237 -1.52 -2.50 12.62
CA PHE A 237 -1.07 -3.77 12.08
C PHE A 237 -1.34 -3.84 10.57
N MET A 238 -0.54 -4.63 9.87
CA MET A 238 -0.78 -5.04 8.49
C MET A 238 -0.43 -6.52 8.37
N LEU A 239 -1.32 -7.29 7.74
CA LEU A 239 -1.12 -8.68 7.39
C LEU A 239 -1.15 -8.79 5.86
N VAL A 240 -0.11 -9.36 5.29
CA VAL A 240 0.01 -9.65 3.86
C VAL A 240 0.08 -11.16 3.68
N MET A 241 -0.73 -11.71 2.80
CA MET A 241 -0.76 -13.12 2.46
C MET A 241 -0.78 -13.30 0.95
N SER A 242 -0.08 -14.29 0.44
CA SER A 242 -0.20 -14.72 -0.96
C SER A 242 -0.96 -16.05 -1.05
N ASN A 243 -1.39 -16.46 -2.26
CA ASN A 243 -2.00 -17.77 -2.49
C ASN A 243 -1.11 -18.95 -2.03
N GLN A 244 0.20 -18.76 -1.97
CA GLN A 244 1.15 -19.76 -1.47
C GLN A 244 1.22 -19.83 0.05
N PHE A 245 0.32 -19.14 0.75
CA PHE A 245 0.15 -19.17 2.20
C PHE A 245 1.43 -18.76 2.97
N ARG A 246 2.02 -17.62 2.63
CA ARG A 246 3.15 -17.04 3.36
C ARG A 246 2.70 -15.74 4.03
N PRO A 247 2.18 -15.82 5.26
CA PRO A 247 1.75 -14.63 5.96
C PRO A 247 2.96 -13.82 6.42
N GLN A 248 2.93 -12.53 6.15
CA GLN A 248 3.81 -11.55 6.75
C GLN A 248 2.96 -10.55 7.52
N ALA A 249 3.32 -10.27 8.74
CA ALA A 249 2.64 -9.28 9.57
C ALA A 249 3.62 -8.18 9.99
N ASP A 250 3.14 -6.94 9.94
CA ASP A 250 3.77 -5.78 10.52
C ASP A 250 2.90 -5.33 11.69
N ILE A 251 3.48 -5.17 12.87
CA ILE A 251 2.78 -4.74 14.09
C ILE A 251 3.58 -3.61 14.70
N GLY A 252 2.94 -2.48 14.96
CA GLY A 252 3.64 -1.31 15.45
C GLY A 252 2.74 -0.31 16.18
N ALA A 253 3.37 0.78 16.60
CA ALA A 253 2.67 1.91 17.17
C ALA A 253 3.36 3.21 16.76
N THR A 254 2.57 4.24 16.53
CA THR A 254 3.02 5.58 16.18
C THR A 254 2.58 6.57 17.26
N TYR A 255 3.51 7.34 17.77
CA TYR A 255 3.29 8.49 18.63
C TYR A 255 3.11 9.73 17.75
N ILE A 256 2.02 10.47 17.96
CA ILE A 256 1.67 11.66 17.18
C ILE A 256 1.59 12.85 18.14
N TYR A 257 2.35 13.91 17.85
CA TYR A 257 2.39 15.14 18.64
C TYR A 257 1.83 16.32 17.87
N ASP A 258 0.89 17.04 18.47
CA ASP A 258 0.20 18.23 17.93
C ASP A 258 -0.37 18.02 16.52
N GLN A 259 -0.72 16.77 16.17
CA GLN A 259 -1.17 16.37 14.82
C GLN A 259 -0.18 16.77 13.70
N LYS A 260 1.07 17.12 14.05
CA LYS A 260 2.09 17.63 13.13
C LYS A 260 3.33 16.77 13.05
N PHE A 261 3.72 16.17 14.16
CA PHE A 261 4.94 15.36 14.24
C PHE A 261 4.55 13.94 14.61
N TRP A 262 5.18 12.97 13.98
CA TRP A 262 5.01 11.59 14.39
C TRP A 262 6.34 10.85 14.41
N ALA A 263 6.42 9.89 15.31
CA ALA A 263 7.48 8.91 15.38
C ALA A 263 6.90 7.56 15.73
N GLY A 264 7.30 6.51 15.05
CA GLY A 264 6.75 5.17 15.25
C GLY A 264 7.77 4.09 15.10
N MET A 265 7.42 2.93 15.65
CA MET A 265 8.19 1.70 15.48
C MET A 265 7.24 0.56 15.15
N ALA A 266 7.68 -0.34 14.28
CA ALA A 266 6.97 -1.56 13.96
C ALA A 266 7.94 -2.75 13.86
N PHE A 267 7.43 -3.93 14.15
CA PHE A 267 8.11 -5.19 13.95
C PHE A 267 7.47 -5.93 12.79
N ARG A 268 8.28 -6.36 11.84
CA ARG A 268 7.89 -7.17 10.69
C ARG A 268 8.28 -8.62 10.92
N THR A 269 7.32 -9.53 10.84
CA THR A 269 7.56 -10.97 11.12
C THR A 269 8.54 -11.63 10.17
N SER A 270 8.78 -11.06 8.99
CA SER A 270 9.86 -11.50 8.09
C SER A 270 11.27 -11.14 8.61
N GLY A 271 11.38 -10.58 9.81
CA GLY A 271 12.64 -10.27 10.47
C GLY A 271 13.16 -8.86 10.16
N ALA A 272 12.37 -7.83 10.42
CA ALA A 272 12.84 -6.45 10.37
C ALA A 272 12.22 -5.60 11.48
N ILE A 273 12.96 -4.61 11.96
CA ILE A 273 12.47 -3.53 12.82
C ILE A 273 12.36 -2.28 11.94
N ILE A 274 11.19 -1.67 11.94
CA ILE A 274 10.89 -0.49 11.16
C ILE A 274 10.81 0.70 12.12
N ALA A 275 11.58 1.73 11.88
CA ALA A 275 11.45 3.03 12.54
C ALA A 275 10.93 4.05 11.54
N ASN A 276 9.93 4.82 11.90
CA ASN A 276 9.38 5.88 11.05
C ASN A 276 9.29 7.19 11.79
N VAL A 277 9.52 8.28 11.07
CA VAL A 277 9.36 9.65 11.56
C VAL A 277 8.78 10.52 10.47
N GLY A 278 8.11 11.58 10.85
CA GLY A 278 7.66 12.52 9.85
C GLY A 278 7.05 13.77 10.44
N VAL A 279 6.73 14.69 9.54
CA VAL A 279 6.20 16.00 9.86
C VAL A 279 5.12 16.39 8.87
N GLN A 280 4.08 17.02 9.40
CA GLN A 280 3.06 17.71 8.61
C GLN A 280 3.19 19.21 8.83
N TYR A 281 3.41 19.93 7.74
CA TYR A 281 3.41 21.38 7.74
C TYR A 281 2.37 21.88 6.73
N GLN A 282 1.31 22.49 7.22
CA GLN A 282 0.16 22.91 6.41
C GLN A 282 -0.42 21.69 5.62
N ASN A 283 -0.29 21.72 4.31
CA ASN A 283 -0.82 20.71 3.38
C ASN A 283 0.25 19.71 2.92
N ILE A 284 1.47 19.81 3.45
CA ILE A 284 2.63 19.01 3.07
C ILE A 284 2.90 17.99 4.16
N PHE A 285 3.01 16.74 3.77
CA PHE A 285 3.48 15.64 4.61
C PHE A 285 4.85 15.19 4.13
N LEU A 286 5.78 15.04 5.05
CA LEU A 286 7.09 14.46 4.78
C LEU A 286 7.32 13.33 5.78
N GLY A 287 7.47 12.12 5.28
CA GLY A 287 7.73 10.93 6.08
C GLY A 287 9.02 10.24 5.64
N TYR A 288 9.74 9.70 6.61
CA TYR A 288 10.90 8.87 6.40
C TYR A 288 10.78 7.60 7.24
N SER A 289 11.12 6.46 6.64
CA SER A 289 11.19 5.17 7.33
C SER A 289 12.53 4.51 7.08
N PHE A 290 13.02 3.85 8.11
CA PHE A 290 14.22 3.03 8.09
C PHE A 290 13.87 1.62 8.57
N ASP A 291 14.12 0.59 7.72
CA ASP A 291 13.93 -0.80 8.10
C ASP A 291 15.30 -1.44 8.37
N PHE A 292 15.52 -1.84 9.59
CA PHE A 292 16.69 -2.61 10.03
C PHE A 292 16.35 -4.10 9.91
N SER A 293 17.05 -4.82 9.02
CA SER A 293 16.85 -6.26 8.87
C SER A 293 17.55 -7.02 10.02
N LEU A 294 16.85 -7.99 10.60
CA LEU A 294 17.41 -8.91 11.59
C LEU A 294 18.05 -10.15 10.95
N GLN A 295 18.00 -10.24 9.62
CA GLN A 295 18.57 -11.33 8.83
C GLN A 295 20.03 -11.05 8.48
N GLU A 296 20.73 -12.07 7.96
CA GLU A 296 22.14 -11.96 7.58
C GLU A 296 22.43 -10.89 6.52
N ILE A 297 21.45 -10.55 5.69
CA ILE A 297 21.57 -9.50 4.67
C ILE A 297 21.97 -8.15 5.28
N GLN A 298 21.64 -7.89 6.55
CA GLN A 298 22.03 -6.67 7.25
C GLN A 298 23.55 -6.47 7.37
N ARG A 299 24.31 -7.56 7.33
CA ARG A 299 25.79 -7.49 7.45
C ARG A 299 26.46 -6.87 6.23
N VAL A 300 25.78 -6.90 5.08
CA VAL A 300 26.28 -6.44 3.79
C VAL A 300 25.48 -5.28 3.22
N THR A 301 24.55 -4.71 3.99
CA THR A 301 23.68 -3.61 3.56
C THR A 301 23.58 -2.52 4.61
N TYR A 302 23.23 -1.33 4.18
CA TYR A 302 22.95 -0.17 5.04
C TYR A 302 21.48 -0.07 5.46
N GLY A 303 20.71 -1.18 5.31
CA GLY A 303 19.28 -1.21 5.63
C GLY A 303 18.39 -0.79 4.46
N THR A 304 17.11 -0.58 4.75
CA THR A 304 16.10 -0.17 3.78
C THR A 304 15.60 1.22 4.13
N HIS A 305 15.52 2.09 3.15
CA HIS A 305 15.10 3.48 3.30
C HIS A 305 13.83 3.73 2.48
N GLU A 306 12.88 4.44 3.07
CA GLU A 306 11.66 4.85 2.37
C GLU A 306 11.35 6.31 2.70
N ILE A 307 11.13 7.11 1.66
CA ILE A 307 10.76 8.52 1.76
C ILE A 307 9.37 8.67 1.13
N THR A 308 8.46 9.32 1.83
CA THR A 308 7.13 9.67 1.32
C THR A 308 6.90 11.16 1.45
N VAL A 309 6.50 11.79 0.35
CA VAL A 309 6.05 13.18 0.31
C VAL A 309 4.60 13.19 -0.13
N ALA A 310 3.72 13.82 0.63
CA ALA A 310 2.32 13.95 0.27
C ALA A 310 1.86 15.42 0.32
N LEU A 311 1.02 15.78 -0.64
CA LEU A 311 0.36 17.08 -0.72
C LEU A 311 -1.14 16.86 -0.66
N LYS A 312 -1.82 17.49 0.30
CA LYS A 312 -3.28 17.42 0.42
C LYS A 312 -3.91 18.77 0.07
N PHE A 313 -4.86 18.75 -0.86
CA PHE A 313 -5.57 19.93 -1.34
C PHE A 313 -7.06 19.79 -1.10
N GLY A 314 -7.71 20.93 -0.88
CA GLY A 314 -9.16 21.01 -0.79
C GLY A 314 -9.65 21.33 0.62
N ASP A 315 -10.79 22.00 0.68
CA ASP A 315 -11.41 22.51 1.91
C ASP A 315 -12.64 21.69 2.32
N ASN A 316 -12.83 20.55 1.70
CA ASN A 316 -14.09 19.81 1.74
C ASN A 316 -14.27 18.99 3.02
N ALA A 317 -13.21 18.79 3.78
CA ALA A 317 -13.22 18.04 5.02
C ALA A 317 -13.61 18.88 6.26
N ARG A 318 -13.89 20.17 6.13
CA ARG A 318 -14.34 21.01 7.27
C ARG A 318 -15.50 20.43 8.06
N ARG A 319 -16.27 19.54 7.47
CA ARG A 319 -17.37 18.87 8.17
C ARG A 319 -16.92 17.79 9.13
N TYR A 320 -15.76 17.19 8.88
CA TYR A 320 -15.22 16.08 9.64
C TYR A 320 -13.74 16.34 9.94
N ARG A 321 -13.46 17.17 10.92
CA ARG A 321 -12.08 17.50 11.35
C ARG A 321 -11.22 16.29 11.65
N TRP A 322 -11.84 15.16 12.02
CA TRP A 322 -11.14 13.92 12.26
C TRP A 322 -10.62 13.23 11.00
N LEU A 323 -11.13 13.58 9.81
CA LEU A 323 -10.57 13.09 8.54
C LEU A 323 -9.18 13.68 8.23
N ASP A 324 -8.78 14.75 8.90
CA ASP A 324 -7.46 15.35 8.72
C ASP A 324 -6.33 14.43 9.21
N ARG A 325 -6.67 13.39 9.98
CA ARG A 325 -5.72 12.47 10.59
C ARG A 325 -5.33 11.29 9.69
N TYR A 326 -6.05 11.08 8.60
CA TYR A 326 -5.86 9.88 7.77
C TYR A 326 -5.42 10.21 6.35
#